data_eac43e8d4cf867c7b64039602931e05f
#
_entry.id   eac43e8d4cf867c7b64039602931e05f
#
_cell.length_a   1.000
_cell.length_b   1.000
_cell.length_c   1.000
_cell.angle_alpha   90.00
_cell.angle_beta   90.00
_cell.angle_gamma   90.00
#
_symmetry.space_group_name_H-M   'P 1'
#
loop_
_entity.id
_entity.type
_entity.pdbx_description
1 polymer ?
#
loop_
_entity_poly.entity_id
_entity_poly.type
_entity_poly.pdbx_seq_one_letter_code
_entity_poly.pdbx_strand_id
1 'polypeptide(L)'
;DIKQNNSILSLRVEGPKNSVQERIQQLRKIFGASDYSVLDIFQSKAFWNLSKNLELFKNTNEIVCKLSLPITNASEFLSKFSNDIKYFIDWAGGLIWLSTKDSETISKMRIFSVKNNGHLTIYKSDDNYRRTEEFLTCGDTNFKILSSKIKKSFDPNLILNPGKMYAGI
;
A
#
# COMPACT_ATOMS: atom_id res chain seq x y z
N ASP A 1 -13.27 -6.50 15.54
CA ASP A 1 -12.46 -6.54 16.79
C ASP A 1 -11.00 -6.84 16.47
N ILE A 2 -10.19 -5.79 16.30
CA ILE A 2 -8.74 -5.86 16.00
C ILE A 2 -7.94 -5.98 17.32
N LYS A 3 -8.45 -6.72 18.29
CA LYS A 3 -7.76 -6.97 19.57
C LYS A 3 -7.18 -8.37 19.72
N GLN A 4 -7.14 -9.17 18.66
CA GLN A 4 -6.40 -10.41 18.68
C GLN A 4 -5.10 -10.23 17.90
N ASN A 5 -3.98 -10.49 18.55
CA ASN A 5 -2.59 -10.47 18.04
C ASN A 5 -2.34 -11.53 16.93
N ASN A 6 -3.32 -11.81 16.09
CA ASN A 6 -3.24 -12.82 15.04
C ASN A 6 -2.99 -12.14 13.69
N SER A 7 -1.82 -12.37 13.14
CA SER A 7 -1.51 -12.01 11.76
C SER A 7 -1.93 -13.13 10.83
N ILE A 8 -2.59 -12.80 9.72
CA ILE A 8 -2.99 -13.76 8.68
C ILE A 8 -2.06 -13.58 7.49
N LEU A 9 -1.36 -14.65 7.12
CA LEU A 9 -0.60 -14.73 5.88
C LEU A 9 -1.45 -15.42 4.82
N SER A 10 -1.67 -14.76 3.69
CA SER A 10 -2.43 -15.30 2.57
C SER A 10 -1.51 -15.45 1.35
N LEU A 11 -1.48 -16.65 0.79
CA LEU A 11 -0.68 -16.98 -0.39
C LEU A 11 -1.57 -17.45 -1.52
N ARG A 12 -1.34 -16.97 -2.74
CA ARG A 12 -2.06 -17.38 -3.94
C ARG A 12 -1.14 -18.19 -4.85
N VAL A 13 -1.62 -19.34 -5.27
CA VAL A 13 -0.93 -20.21 -6.22
C VAL A 13 -1.84 -20.41 -7.42
N GLU A 14 -1.32 -20.20 -8.63
CA GLU A 14 -2.04 -20.36 -9.89
C GLU A 14 -1.31 -21.32 -10.82
N GLY A 15 -2.06 -22.02 -11.65
CA GLY A 15 -1.55 -22.95 -12.65
C GLY A 15 -2.43 -24.19 -12.85
N PRO A 16 -1.93 -25.20 -13.59
CA PRO A 16 -2.63 -26.49 -13.74
C PRO A 16 -2.86 -27.16 -12.38
N LYS A 17 -3.98 -27.88 -12.27
CA LYS A 17 -4.44 -28.48 -11.00
C LYS A 17 -3.34 -29.24 -10.24
N ASN A 18 -2.62 -30.13 -10.90
CA ASN A 18 -1.59 -30.94 -10.26
C ASN A 18 -0.42 -30.09 -9.72
N SER A 19 0.00 -29.09 -10.50
CA SER A 19 1.07 -28.14 -10.09
C SER A 19 0.64 -27.31 -8.89
N VAL A 20 -0.61 -26.86 -8.85
CA VAL A 20 -1.16 -26.12 -7.69
C VAL A 20 -1.16 -26.98 -6.46
N GLN A 21 -1.63 -28.23 -6.56
CA GLN A 21 -1.65 -29.16 -5.42
C GLN A 21 -0.26 -29.44 -4.86
N GLU A 22 0.73 -29.68 -5.73
CA GLU A 22 2.11 -29.90 -5.32
C GLU A 22 2.70 -28.68 -4.60
N ARG A 23 2.52 -27.48 -5.16
CA ARG A 23 2.99 -26.23 -4.54
C ARG A 23 2.33 -25.97 -3.18
N ILE A 24 1.04 -26.24 -3.04
CA ILE A 24 0.36 -26.13 -1.74
C ILE A 24 1.01 -27.07 -0.73
N GLN A 25 1.34 -28.31 -1.11
CA GLN A 25 2.03 -29.24 -0.21
C GLN A 25 3.42 -28.76 0.17
N GLN A 26 4.16 -28.19 -0.78
CA GLN A 26 5.48 -27.59 -0.51
C GLN A 26 5.39 -26.41 0.46
N LEU A 27 4.42 -25.50 0.27
CA LEU A 27 4.17 -24.39 1.17
C LEU A 27 3.82 -24.88 2.59
N ARG A 28 3.01 -25.91 2.72
CA ARG A 28 2.71 -26.54 4.02
C ARG A 28 3.97 -27.01 4.75
N LYS A 29 4.90 -27.64 4.02
CA LYS A 29 6.17 -28.10 4.60
C LYS A 29 7.04 -26.93 5.03
N ILE A 30 7.12 -25.87 4.20
CA ILE A 30 7.96 -24.68 4.48
C ILE A 30 7.47 -23.94 5.72
N PHE A 31 6.16 -23.71 5.83
CA PHE A 31 5.60 -22.95 6.93
C PHE A 31 5.37 -23.76 8.20
N GLY A 32 5.39 -25.10 8.12
CA GLY A 32 5.13 -25.97 9.28
C GLY A 32 3.79 -25.69 9.98
N ALA A 33 2.87 -25.00 9.30
CA ALA A 33 1.67 -24.49 9.90
C ALA A 33 0.69 -25.62 10.23
N SER A 34 0.24 -25.68 11.47
CA SER A 34 -0.84 -26.57 11.93
C SER A 34 -2.22 -25.96 11.66
N ASP A 35 -2.30 -24.63 11.60
CA ASP A 35 -3.55 -23.88 11.39
C ASP A 35 -3.50 -23.16 10.03
N TYR A 36 -4.14 -23.75 9.05
CA TYR A 36 -4.30 -23.16 7.72
C TYR A 36 -5.61 -23.62 7.07
N SER A 37 -6.14 -22.81 6.18
CA SER A 37 -7.26 -23.16 5.29
C SER A 37 -6.84 -23.07 3.84
N VAL A 38 -7.40 -23.93 2.98
CA VAL A 38 -7.23 -23.84 1.53
C VAL A 38 -8.54 -23.39 0.94
N LEU A 39 -8.55 -22.24 0.32
CA LEU A 39 -9.72 -21.69 -0.34
C LEU A 39 -9.90 -22.34 -1.71
N ASP A 40 -11.15 -22.67 -2.06
CA ASP A 40 -11.50 -23.07 -3.41
C ASP A 40 -11.39 -21.89 -4.40
N ILE A 41 -11.65 -22.14 -5.69
CA ILE A 41 -11.50 -21.14 -6.73
C ILE A 41 -12.46 -19.93 -6.55
N PHE A 42 -13.68 -20.15 -6.04
CA PHE A 42 -14.66 -19.09 -5.84
C PHE A 42 -14.33 -18.28 -4.59
N GLN A 43 -14.01 -18.95 -3.50
CA GLN A 43 -13.57 -18.34 -2.25
C GLN A 43 -12.27 -17.53 -2.46
N SER A 44 -11.31 -18.09 -3.20
CA SER A 44 -10.07 -17.40 -3.54
C SER A 44 -10.33 -16.14 -4.36
N LYS A 45 -11.15 -16.21 -5.41
CA LYS A 45 -11.54 -15.02 -6.19
C LYS A 45 -12.23 -13.96 -5.33
N ALA A 46 -13.17 -14.36 -4.47
CA ALA A 46 -13.84 -13.44 -3.57
C ALA A 46 -12.86 -12.75 -2.62
N PHE A 47 -11.97 -13.51 -1.98
CA PHE A 47 -10.96 -13.00 -1.06
C PHE A 47 -10.03 -11.98 -1.74
N TRP A 48 -9.47 -12.31 -2.90
CA TRP A 48 -8.56 -11.41 -3.61
C TRP A 48 -9.27 -10.18 -4.19
N ASN A 49 -10.57 -10.27 -4.50
CA ASN A 49 -11.36 -9.10 -4.87
C ASN A 49 -11.55 -8.12 -3.71
N LEU A 50 -11.67 -8.60 -2.46
CA LEU A 50 -11.72 -7.71 -1.29
C LEU A 50 -10.43 -6.89 -1.16
N SER A 51 -9.28 -7.54 -1.29
CA SER A 51 -7.98 -6.86 -1.26
C SER A 51 -7.81 -5.89 -2.43
N LYS A 52 -8.12 -6.33 -3.65
CA LYS A 52 -8.04 -5.51 -4.88
C LYS A 52 -8.90 -4.25 -4.80
N ASN A 53 -10.08 -4.36 -4.23
CA ASN A 53 -11.04 -3.25 -4.11
C ASN A 53 -10.82 -2.43 -2.83
N LEU A 54 -9.77 -2.70 -2.06
CA LEU A 54 -9.45 -2.02 -0.80
C LEU A 54 -10.64 -2.01 0.17
N GLU A 55 -11.38 -3.14 0.25
CA GLU A 55 -12.62 -3.22 1.01
C GLU A 55 -12.42 -2.90 2.49
N LEU A 56 -11.22 -3.17 3.04
CA LEU A 56 -10.82 -2.78 4.40
C LEU A 56 -10.97 -1.27 4.67
N PHE A 57 -10.83 -0.44 3.62
CA PHE A 57 -10.84 1.02 3.71
C PHE A 57 -12.06 1.67 3.06
N LYS A 58 -13.03 0.89 2.59
CA LYS A 58 -14.15 1.41 1.79
C LYS A 58 -15.01 2.39 2.56
N ASN A 59 -15.36 2.06 3.79
CA ASN A 59 -16.27 2.82 4.64
C ASN A 59 -15.54 3.67 5.69
N THR A 60 -14.29 4.02 5.44
CA THR A 60 -13.54 4.88 6.35
C THR A 60 -13.53 6.34 5.86
N ASN A 61 -13.64 7.26 6.80
CA ASN A 61 -13.36 8.70 6.60
C ASN A 61 -11.88 9.02 6.88
N GLU A 62 -11.05 8.00 7.05
CA GLU A 62 -9.62 8.15 7.26
C GLU A 62 -8.90 8.43 5.94
N ILE A 63 -7.71 8.99 6.05
CA ILE A 63 -6.82 9.17 4.90
C ILE A 63 -6.24 7.80 4.56
N VAL A 64 -6.44 7.34 3.33
CA VAL A 64 -5.90 6.08 2.83
C VAL A 64 -4.65 6.34 2.03
N CYS A 65 -3.59 5.65 2.37
CA CYS A 65 -2.29 5.79 1.73
C CYS A 65 -1.81 4.46 1.13
N LYS A 66 -1.02 4.60 0.08
CA LYS A 66 -0.22 3.54 -0.53
C LYS A 66 1.25 3.84 -0.24
N LEU A 67 1.91 2.95 0.50
CA LEU A 67 3.31 3.05 0.84
C LEU A 67 4.10 1.95 0.12
N SER A 68 5.07 2.34 -0.68
CA SER A 68 6.03 1.43 -1.30
C SER A 68 7.38 1.57 -0.60
N LEU A 69 7.95 0.45 -0.18
CA LEU A 69 9.23 0.37 0.52
C LEU A 69 10.05 -0.82 -0.01
N PRO A 70 11.38 -0.78 0.10
CA PRO A 70 12.17 -2.00 0.04
C PRO A 70 11.66 -3.01 1.08
N ILE A 71 11.52 -4.27 0.70
CA ILE A 71 10.91 -5.33 1.54
C ILE A 71 11.58 -5.41 2.93
N THR A 72 12.89 -5.20 2.99
CA THR A 72 13.68 -5.22 4.23
C THR A 72 13.27 -4.16 5.26
N ASN A 73 12.64 -3.07 4.81
CA ASN A 73 12.23 -1.96 5.68
C ASN A 73 10.80 -2.08 6.21
N ALA A 74 10.01 -3.04 5.70
CA ALA A 74 8.61 -3.21 6.11
C ALA A 74 8.46 -3.52 7.61
N SER A 75 9.33 -4.38 8.15
CA SER A 75 9.31 -4.73 9.58
C SER A 75 9.62 -3.53 10.47
N GLU A 76 10.64 -2.73 10.12
CA GLU A 76 10.97 -1.50 10.86
C GLU A 76 9.84 -0.48 10.78
N PHE A 77 9.22 -0.31 9.62
CA PHE A 77 8.06 0.55 9.45
C PHE A 77 6.92 0.14 10.38
N LEU A 78 6.54 -1.13 10.38
CA LEU A 78 5.45 -1.62 11.21
C LEU A 78 5.76 -1.51 12.71
N SER A 79 6.99 -1.75 13.13
CA SER A 79 7.38 -1.57 14.55
C SER A 79 7.17 -0.14 15.06
N LYS A 80 7.24 0.85 14.16
CA LYS A 80 7.05 2.27 14.49
C LYS A 80 5.62 2.75 14.40
N PHE A 81 4.85 2.24 13.45
CA PHE A 81 3.57 2.84 13.04
C PHE A 81 2.34 1.94 13.19
N SER A 82 2.49 0.63 13.46
CA SER A 82 1.36 -0.32 13.44
C SER A 82 0.25 0.00 14.44
N ASN A 83 0.55 0.70 15.53
CA ASN A 83 -0.44 1.09 16.53
C ASN A 83 -1.33 2.27 16.10
N ASP A 84 -0.88 3.08 15.14
CA ASP A 84 -1.51 4.33 14.72
C ASP A 84 -2.26 4.19 13.39
N ILE A 85 -2.19 3.01 12.78
CA ILE A 85 -2.73 2.75 11.44
C ILE A 85 -3.52 1.45 11.38
N LYS A 86 -4.52 1.41 10.48
CA LYS A 86 -5.03 0.13 9.93
C LYS A 86 -4.25 -0.18 8.68
N TYR A 87 -3.84 -1.43 8.49
CA TYR A 87 -3.04 -1.78 7.32
C TYR A 87 -3.22 -3.21 6.86
N PHE A 88 -2.86 -3.46 5.62
CA PHE A 88 -2.45 -4.77 5.14
C PHE A 88 -1.23 -4.66 4.22
N ILE A 89 -0.49 -5.75 4.13
CA ILE A 89 0.77 -5.82 3.40
C ILE A 89 0.54 -6.63 2.13
N ASP A 90 1.06 -6.13 1.02
CA ASP A 90 1.06 -6.79 -0.28
C ASP A 90 2.48 -6.88 -0.83
N TRP A 91 2.66 -7.61 -1.92
CA TRP A 91 3.95 -7.80 -2.59
C TRP A 91 5.08 -8.22 -1.64
N ALA A 92 4.78 -9.16 -0.75
CA ALA A 92 5.72 -9.69 0.23
C ALA A 92 6.42 -8.62 1.10
N GLY A 93 5.77 -7.49 1.34
CA GLY A 93 6.32 -6.39 2.14
C GLY A 93 6.72 -5.15 1.33
N GLY A 94 6.76 -5.23 0.00
CA GLY A 94 7.12 -4.10 -0.86
C GLY A 94 6.02 -3.06 -1.01
N LEU A 95 4.79 -3.41 -0.61
CA LEU A 95 3.64 -2.53 -0.67
C LEU A 95 2.80 -2.65 0.60
N ILE A 96 2.53 -1.52 1.24
CA ILE A 96 1.66 -1.43 2.41
C ILE A 96 0.51 -0.49 2.09
N TRP A 97 -0.72 -1.00 2.16
CA TRP A 97 -1.92 -0.20 2.15
C TRP A 97 -2.29 0.11 3.59
N LEU A 98 -2.54 1.38 3.88
CA LEU A 98 -2.80 1.82 5.25
C LEU A 98 -3.81 2.96 5.30
N SER A 99 -4.45 3.13 6.47
CA SER A 99 -5.25 4.31 6.75
C SER A 99 -5.00 4.83 8.17
N THR A 100 -5.12 6.14 8.31
CA THR A 100 -5.05 6.86 9.59
C THR A 100 -5.90 8.12 9.55
N LYS A 101 -6.29 8.62 10.70
CA LYS A 101 -6.95 9.93 10.86
C LYS A 101 -5.96 11.06 11.12
N ASP A 102 -4.75 10.70 11.50
CA ASP A 102 -3.75 11.65 11.97
C ASP A 102 -2.79 12.08 10.84
N SER A 103 -2.87 13.35 10.48
CA SER A 103 -2.00 13.96 9.47
C SER A 103 -0.53 14.05 9.91
N GLU A 104 -0.27 14.15 11.21
CA GLU A 104 1.10 14.17 11.75
C GLU A 104 1.76 12.81 11.54
N THR A 105 1.02 11.72 11.78
CA THR A 105 1.49 10.36 11.48
C THR A 105 1.83 10.20 10.00
N ILE A 106 1.02 10.76 9.08
CA ILE A 106 1.35 10.73 7.64
C ILE A 106 2.66 11.45 7.34
N SER A 107 2.87 12.62 7.95
CA SER A 107 4.12 13.37 7.79
C SER A 107 5.35 12.58 8.26
N LYS A 108 5.24 11.91 9.41
CA LYS A 108 6.30 11.03 9.93
C LYS A 108 6.56 9.83 8.99
N MET A 109 5.49 9.22 8.46
CA MET A 109 5.60 8.12 7.50
C MET A 109 6.23 8.57 6.17
N ARG A 110 5.96 9.78 5.70
CA ARG A 110 6.61 10.36 4.52
C ARG A 110 8.12 10.50 4.75
N ILE A 111 8.53 11.08 5.87
CA ILE A 111 9.95 11.23 6.22
C ILE A 111 10.63 9.86 6.28
N PHE A 112 9.98 8.88 6.92
CA PHE A 112 10.49 7.51 6.99
C PHE A 112 10.65 6.90 5.59
N SER A 113 9.63 7.04 4.73
CA SER A 113 9.67 6.45 3.38
C SER A 113 10.80 7.02 2.54
N VAL A 114 10.99 8.33 2.54
CA VAL A 114 12.07 9.00 1.81
C VAL A 114 13.44 8.52 2.30
N LYS A 115 13.63 8.48 3.62
CA LYS A 115 14.89 8.02 4.23
C LYS A 115 15.24 6.57 3.84
N ASN A 116 14.24 5.77 3.56
CA ASN A 116 14.39 4.35 3.24
C ASN A 116 14.17 4.03 1.75
N ASN A 117 14.40 5.00 0.86
CA ASN A 117 14.25 4.85 -0.59
C ASN A 117 12.85 4.35 -1.02
N GLY A 118 11.84 4.71 -0.25
CA GLY A 118 10.45 4.43 -0.53
C GLY A 118 9.67 5.69 -0.90
N HIS A 119 8.38 5.52 -1.12
CA HIS A 119 7.48 6.65 -1.36
C HIS A 119 6.08 6.35 -0.83
N LEU A 120 5.42 7.40 -0.34
CA LEU A 120 4.05 7.36 0.15
C LEU A 120 3.16 8.17 -0.79
N THR A 121 2.04 7.59 -1.21
CA THR A 121 1.03 8.22 -2.05
C THR A 121 -0.27 8.31 -1.28
N ILE A 122 -0.92 9.47 -1.25
CA ILE A 122 -2.29 9.62 -0.76
C ILE A 122 -3.23 9.04 -1.81
N TYR A 123 -3.97 7.99 -1.45
CA TYR A 123 -4.92 7.35 -2.35
C TYR A 123 -6.33 7.92 -2.21
N LYS A 124 -6.79 8.12 -0.96
CA LYS A 124 -8.10 8.68 -0.63
C LYS A 124 -7.96 9.62 0.57
N SER A 125 -8.56 10.79 0.50
CA SER A 125 -8.71 11.73 1.61
C SER A 125 -9.92 12.62 1.38
N ASP A 126 -10.27 13.43 2.37
CA ASP A 126 -11.26 14.51 2.20
C ASP A 126 -10.70 15.66 1.32
N ASP A 127 -11.60 16.53 0.88
CA ASP A 127 -11.24 17.61 -0.04
C ASP A 127 -10.36 18.69 0.62
N ASN A 128 -10.48 18.91 1.93
CA ASN A 128 -9.66 19.89 2.64
C ASN A 128 -8.21 19.44 2.68
N TYR A 129 -7.97 18.18 3.06
CA TYR A 129 -6.63 17.58 3.06
C TYR A 129 -6.01 17.57 1.65
N ARG A 130 -6.84 17.31 0.62
CA ARG A 130 -6.39 17.33 -0.79
C ARG A 130 -5.89 18.67 -1.27
N ARG A 131 -6.42 19.77 -0.73
CA ARG A 131 -6.04 21.12 -1.15
C ARG A 131 -4.75 21.62 -0.49
N THR A 132 -4.42 21.06 0.66
CA THR A 132 -3.28 21.52 1.49
C THR A 132 -2.05 20.63 1.37
N GLU A 133 -2.22 19.37 0.96
CA GLU A 133 -1.15 18.38 1.00
C GLU A 133 -0.80 17.84 -0.38
N GLU A 134 0.50 17.61 -0.62
CA GLU A 134 0.97 16.93 -1.83
C GLU A 134 0.54 15.45 -1.84
N PHE A 135 0.07 14.96 -2.98
CA PHE A 135 -0.34 13.56 -3.15
C PHE A 135 0.83 12.60 -3.12
N LEU A 136 1.92 12.97 -3.79
CA LEU A 136 3.10 12.15 -3.90
C LEU A 136 4.18 12.65 -2.96
N THR A 137 4.83 11.73 -2.28
CA THR A 137 6.06 12.04 -1.56
C THR A 137 7.21 11.95 -2.54
N CYS A 138 7.90 13.06 -2.75
CA CYS A 138 9.11 13.07 -3.54
C CYS A 138 10.29 13.43 -2.64
N GLY A 139 11.22 12.50 -2.47
CA GLY A 139 12.46 12.72 -1.72
C GLY A 139 13.56 13.38 -2.53
N ASP A 140 13.47 13.34 -3.86
CA ASP A 140 14.52 13.83 -4.77
C ASP A 140 14.03 15.06 -5.57
N THR A 141 14.70 16.18 -5.36
CA THR A 141 14.47 17.43 -6.10
C THR A 141 14.62 17.23 -7.61
N ASN A 142 15.56 16.41 -8.06
CA ASN A 142 15.77 16.13 -9.48
C ASN A 142 14.58 15.41 -10.09
N PHE A 143 13.93 14.52 -9.32
CA PHE A 143 12.72 13.85 -9.78
C PHE A 143 11.55 14.84 -9.96
N LYS A 144 11.37 15.79 -9.04
CA LYS A 144 10.36 16.88 -9.19
C LYS A 144 10.65 17.72 -10.44
N ILE A 145 11.90 18.09 -10.66
CA ILE A 145 12.31 18.87 -11.84
C ILE A 145 12.02 18.10 -13.13
N LEU A 146 12.38 16.81 -13.18
CA LEU A 146 12.11 15.98 -14.35
C LEU A 146 10.60 15.82 -14.60
N SER A 147 9.82 15.54 -13.56
CA SER A 147 8.36 15.44 -13.64
C SER A 147 7.73 16.72 -14.15
N SER A 148 8.21 17.88 -13.68
CA SER A 148 7.75 19.20 -14.14
C SER A 148 8.07 19.44 -15.63
N LYS A 149 9.27 19.07 -16.09
CA LYS A 149 9.65 19.18 -17.51
C LYS A 149 8.76 18.29 -18.38
N ILE A 150 8.54 17.04 -17.98
CA ILE A 150 7.66 16.11 -18.70
C ILE A 150 6.24 16.68 -18.75
N LYS A 151 5.70 17.12 -17.61
CA LYS A 151 4.37 17.72 -17.54
C LYS A 151 4.22 18.90 -18.50
N LYS A 152 5.16 19.85 -18.49
CA LYS A 152 5.15 21.03 -19.38
C LYS A 152 5.27 20.66 -20.86
N SER A 153 5.96 19.58 -21.20
CA SER A 153 6.08 19.11 -22.58
C SER A 153 4.75 18.58 -23.14
N PHE A 154 3.93 17.92 -22.31
CA PHE A 154 2.65 17.36 -22.73
C PHE A 154 1.46 18.30 -22.45
N ASP A 155 1.58 19.16 -21.46
CA ASP A 155 0.53 20.08 -21.01
C ASP A 155 1.13 21.44 -20.65
N PRO A 156 1.55 22.23 -21.68
CA PRO A 156 2.22 23.51 -21.47
C PRO A 156 1.35 24.53 -20.72
N ASN A 157 0.03 24.41 -20.83
CA ASN A 157 -0.93 25.31 -20.18
C ASN A 157 -1.37 24.82 -18.77
N LEU A 158 -0.87 23.68 -18.32
CA LEU A 158 -1.16 23.07 -16.99
C LEU A 158 -2.67 22.92 -16.70
N ILE A 159 -3.47 22.55 -17.72
CA ILE A 159 -4.92 22.39 -17.61
C ILE A 159 -5.33 20.95 -17.25
N LEU A 160 -4.48 19.95 -17.46
CA LEU A 160 -4.78 18.55 -17.18
C LEU A 160 -4.42 18.20 -15.74
N ASN A 161 -5.44 17.88 -14.92
CA ASN A 161 -5.24 17.47 -13.52
C ASN A 161 -4.31 18.39 -12.70
N PRO A 162 -4.58 19.70 -12.64
CA PRO A 162 -3.69 20.64 -11.94
C PRO A 162 -3.58 20.27 -10.46
N GLY A 163 -2.35 20.28 -9.92
CA GLY A 163 -2.08 20.00 -8.51
C GLY A 163 -2.28 18.54 -8.08
N LYS A 164 -2.46 17.59 -9.02
CA LYS A 164 -2.71 16.18 -8.68
C LYS A 164 -1.45 15.40 -8.30
N MET A 165 -0.29 15.83 -8.70
CA MET A 165 0.97 15.17 -8.36
C MET A 165 1.74 15.94 -7.29
N TYR A 166 2.15 17.15 -7.62
CA TYR A 166 2.90 18.06 -6.75
C TYR A 166 2.29 19.45 -6.82
N ALA A 167 2.53 20.27 -5.82
CA ALA A 167 2.14 21.68 -5.85
C ALA A 167 2.73 22.37 -7.10
N GLY A 168 1.85 22.99 -7.89
CA GLY A 168 2.24 23.75 -9.09
C GLY A 168 2.41 22.95 -10.38
N ILE A 169 2.10 21.64 -10.37
CA ILE A 169 2.07 20.83 -11.60
C ILE A 169 0.92 19.84 -11.63
#